data_3516331e066e4eca0e47fb5281f519a2
#
_entry.id   3516331e066e4eca0e47fb5281f519a2
#
_cell.length_a   1.000
_cell.length_b   1.000
_cell.length_c   1.000
_cell.angle_alpha   90.00
_cell.angle_beta   90.00
_cell.angle_gamma   90.00
#
_symmetry.space_group_name_H-M   'P 1'
#
loop_
_entity.id
_entity.type
_entity.pdbx_description
1 polymer ?
#
loop_
_entity_poly.entity_id
_entity_poly.type
_entity_poly.pdbx_seq_one_letter_code
_entity_poly.pdbx_strand_id
1 'polypeptide(L)'
;MPANAAFRRGFRSRFGEEEEPGVYSEVCYSQVHMFADAVRQAGSDETDALLSALSGAVLKGPAGDLFLDTETNHASLRPLIGRARRDGTFDIVWRGANVIRPDPYLVGYDRSILEHAAV
;
A
#
# COMPACT_ATOMS: atom_id res chain seq x y z
N MET A 1 -12.54 -2.67 -6.23
CA MET A 1 -11.51 -2.33 -7.24
C MET A 1 -11.14 -3.60 -8.01
N PRO A 2 -10.96 -3.55 -9.36
CA PRO A 2 -10.66 -4.74 -10.16
C PRO A 2 -9.38 -5.46 -9.73
N ALA A 3 -8.32 -4.72 -9.42
CA ALA A 3 -7.04 -5.27 -8.95
C ALA A 3 -7.19 -6.07 -7.64
N ASN A 4 -7.97 -5.58 -6.68
CA ASN A 4 -8.26 -6.29 -5.44
C ASN A 4 -8.99 -7.63 -5.70
N ALA A 5 -10.00 -7.60 -6.57
CA ALA A 5 -10.74 -8.81 -6.91
C ALA A 5 -9.84 -9.87 -7.62
N ALA A 6 -8.94 -9.43 -8.47
CA ALA A 6 -7.97 -10.31 -9.12
C ALA A 6 -6.97 -10.91 -8.12
N PHE A 7 -6.43 -10.09 -7.22
CA PHE A 7 -5.53 -10.52 -6.15
C PHE A 7 -6.19 -11.57 -5.25
N ARG A 8 -7.40 -11.30 -4.74
CA ARG A 8 -8.14 -12.24 -3.88
C ARG A 8 -8.45 -13.56 -4.59
N ARG A 9 -8.88 -13.52 -5.86
CA ARG A 9 -9.09 -14.75 -6.64
C ARG A 9 -7.80 -15.56 -6.79
N GLY A 10 -6.69 -14.91 -7.13
CA GLY A 10 -5.39 -15.57 -7.25
C GLY A 10 -4.91 -16.17 -5.92
N PHE A 11 -5.12 -15.45 -4.82
CA PHE A 11 -4.80 -15.94 -3.47
C PHE A 11 -5.61 -17.20 -3.12
N ARG A 12 -6.93 -17.14 -3.25
CA ARG A 12 -7.81 -18.28 -2.98
C ARG A 12 -7.50 -19.49 -3.86
N SER A 13 -7.26 -19.27 -5.15
CA SER A 13 -6.88 -20.35 -6.08
C SER A 13 -5.60 -21.05 -5.66
N ARG A 14 -4.69 -20.36 -4.97
CA ARG A 14 -3.39 -20.91 -4.54
C ARG A 14 -3.43 -21.54 -3.16
N PHE A 15 -4.19 -20.99 -2.23
CA PHE A 15 -4.15 -21.34 -0.81
C PHE A 15 -5.44 -21.98 -0.30
N GLY A 16 -6.54 -21.91 -1.04
CA GLY A 16 -7.84 -22.48 -0.68
C GLY A 16 -8.97 -21.45 -0.81
N GLU A 17 -10.14 -21.90 -1.22
CA GLU A 17 -11.31 -21.02 -1.49
C GLU A 17 -11.80 -20.28 -0.24
N GLU A 18 -11.60 -20.83 0.94
CA GLU A 18 -11.98 -20.25 2.22
C GLU A 18 -10.91 -19.28 2.78
N GLU A 19 -9.72 -19.24 2.16
CA GLU A 19 -8.62 -18.43 2.63
C GLU A 19 -8.74 -16.98 2.17
N GLU A 20 -8.46 -16.04 3.08
CA GLU A 20 -8.44 -14.62 2.79
C GLU A 20 -7.06 -14.01 2.99
N PRO A 21 -6.60 -13.19 2.05
CA PRO A 21 -5.30 -12.53 2.20
C PRO A 21 -5.36 -11.47 3.30
N GLY A 22 -4.39 -11.53 4.21
CA GLY A 22 -4.17 -10.48 5.19
C GLY A 22 -3.42 -9.28 4.61
N VAL A 23 -3.25 -8.24 5.43
CA VAL A 23 -2.54 -7.01 5.05
C VAL A 23 -1.10 -7.28 4.58
N TYR A 24 -0.39 -8.19 5.24
CA TYR A 24 0.98 -8.53 4.85
C TYR A 24 1.06 -9.27 3.51
N SER A 25 0.05 -10.08 3.17
CA SER A 25 -0.03 -10.75 1.86
C SER A 25 -0.15 -9.72 0.74
N GLU A 26 -0.94 -8.68 0.95
CA GLU A 26 -1.11 -7.59 -0.02
C GLU A 26 0.16 -6.76 -0.16
N VAL A 27 0.81 -6.40 0.96
CA VAL A 27 2.06 -5.62 0.94
C VAL A 27 3.16 -6.39 0.21
N CYS A 28 3.37 -7.67 0.54
CA CYS A 28 4.36 -8.50 -0.16
C CYS A 28 4.06 -8.64 -1.64
N TYR A 29 2.80 -8.87 -2.01
CA TYR A 29 2.38 -8.93 -3.42
C TYR A 29 2.74 -7.63 -4.16
N SER A 30 2.40 -6.49 -3.58
CA SER A 30 2.67 -5.19 -4.16
C SER A 30 4.17 -4.91 -4.29
N GLN A 31 4.98 -5.26 -3.27
CA GLN A 31 6.43 -5.09 -3.32
C GLN A 31 7.08 -5.92 -4.43
N VAL A 32 6.69 -7.19 -4.58
CA VAL A 32 7.22 -8.05 -5.65
C VAL A 32 6.87 -7.50 -7.03
N HIS A 33 5.67 -7.00 -7.22
CA HIS A 33 5.26 -6.40 -8.50
C HIS A 33 6.03 -5.11 -8.79
N MET A 34 6.20 -4.21 -7.81
CA MET A 34 7.00 -3.00 -7.97
C MET A 34 8.45 -3.33 -8.32
N PHE A 35 9.04 -4.31 -7.65
CA PHE A 35 10.40 -4.78 -7.95
C PHE A 35 10.51 -5.34 -9.37
N ALA A 36 9.58 -6.20 -9.76
CA ALA A 36 9.57 -6.77 -11.11
C ALA A 36 9.41 -5.70 -12.20
N ASP A 37 8.60 -4.68 -11.94
CA ASP A 37 8.44 -3.54 -12.86
C ASP A 37 9.72 -2.70 -12.92
N ALA A 38 10.39 -2.48 -11.78
CA ALA A 38 11.67 -1.79 -11.74
C ALA A 38 12.76 -2.52 -12.53
N VAL A 39 12.86 -3.86 -12.41
CA VAL A 39 13.80 -4.68 -13.20
C VAL A 39 13.51 -4.54 -14.69
N ARG A 40 12.25 -4.61 -15.09
CA ARG A 40 11.86 -4.43 -16.51
C ARG A 40 12.22 -3.03 -17.03
N GLN A 41 11.97 -2.01 -16.21
CA GLN A 41 12.26 -0.61 -16.58
C GLN A 41 13.78 -0.34 -16.63
N ALA A 42 14.52 -0.84 -15.67
CA ALA A 42 15.98 -0.69 -15.61
C ALA A 42 16.70 -1.51 -16.70
N GLY A 43 16.11 -2.63 -17.14
CA GLY A 43 16.78 -3.61 -18.00
C GLY A 43 18.01 -4.25 -17.35
N SER A 44 18.12 -4.19 -16.02
CA SER A 44 19.27 -4.61 -15.24
C SER A 44 18.83 -5.00 -13.84
N ASP A 45 19.61 -5.84 -13.17
CA ASP A 45 19.48 -6.19 -11.75
C ASP A 45 20.50 -5.48 -10.85
N GLU A 46 21.28 -4.57 -11.44
CA GLU A 46 22.23 -3.73 -10.70
C GLU A 46 21.48 -2.79 -9.73
N THR A 47 21.98 -2.71 -8.49
CA THR A 47 21.34 -1.98 -7.38
C THR A 47 21.02 -0.52 -7.72
N ASP A 48 21.98 0.21 -8.27
CA ASP A 48 21.79 1.64 -8.58
C ASP A 48 20.76 1.87 -9.69
N ALA A 49 20.73 0.98 -10.68
CA ALA A 49 19.73 1.01 -11.75
C ALA A 49 18.31 0.73 -11.20
N LEU A 50 18.18 -0.24 -10.28
CA LEU A 50 16.92 -0.57 -9.62
C LEU A 50 16.44 0.55 -8.70
N LEU A 51 17.32 1.15 -7.91
CA LEU A 51 16.98 2.29 -7.05
C LEU A 51 16.48 3.48 -7.88
N SER A 52 17.14 3.75 -9.02
CA SER A 52 16.71 4.79 -9.95
C SER A 52 15.32 4.50 -10.54
N ALA A 53 15.05 3.26 -10.92
CA ALA A 53 13.76 2.85 -11.47
C ALA A 53 12.64 2.83 -10.43
N LEU A 54 12.96 2.54 -9.15
CA LEU A 54 12.02 2.59 -8.04
C LEU A 54 11.71 4.01 -7.58
N SER A 55 12.61 4.96 -7.82
CA SER A 55 12.41 6.35 -7.39
C SER A 55 11.19 6.97 -8.08
N GLY A 56 10.18 7.30 -7.29
CA GLY A 56 8.90 7.82 -7.80
C GLY A 56 8.02 6.79 -8.51
N ALA A 57 8.31 5.49 -8.37
CA ALA A 57 7.52 4.43 -8.97
C ALA A 57 6.06 4.46 -8.48
N VAL A 58 5.16 4.09 -9.39
CA VAL A 58 3.71 4.00 -9.12
C VAL A 58 3.24 2.59 -9.42
N LEU A 59 2.59 1.95 -8.46
CA LEU A 59 1.93 0.66 -8.64
C LEU A 59 0.42 0.81 -8.48
N LYS A 60 -0.35 0.26 -9.42
CA LYS A 60 -1.80 0.07 -9.29
C LYS A 60 -2.08 -1.22 -8.53
N GLY A 61 -1.95 -1.18 -7.20
CA GLY A 61 -2.08 -2.32 -6.33
C GLY A 61 -3.51 -2.69 -5.94
N PRO A 62 -3.67 -3.81 -5.22
CA PRO A 62 -4.96 -4.26 -4.72
C PRO A 62 -5.63 -3.26 -3.76
N ALA A 63 -4.85 -2.57 -2.92
CA ALA A 63 -5.35 -1.55 -2.00
C ALA A 63 -5.56 -0.19 -2.67
N GLY A 64 -5.16 -0.02 -3.91
CA GLY A 64 -5.20 1.22 -4.68
C GLY A 64 -3.83 1.59 -5.23
N ASP A 65 -3.71 2.83 -5.69
CA ASP A 65 -2.45 3.34 -6.21
C ASP A 65 -1.47 3.58 -5.06
N LEU A 66 -0.29 2.99 -5.18
CA LEU A 66 0.86 3.19 -4.29
C LEU A 66 1.89 4.05 -5.03
N PHE A 67 2.42 5.04 -4.34
CA PHE A 67 3.45 5.93 -4.87
C PHE A 67 4.67 5.82 -3.97
N LEU A 68 5.82 5.49 -4.53
CA LEU A 68 7.07 5.48 -3.77
C LEU A 68 7.62 6.90 -3.69
N ASP A 69 7.69 7.44 -2.47
CA ASP A 69 8.21 8.79 -2.22
C ASP A 69 9.72 8.81 -2.45
N THR A 70 10.19 9.79 -3.25
CA THR A 70 11.59 9.87 -3.68
C THR A 70 12.56 10.31 -2.59
N GLU A 71 12.06 10.96 -1.52
CA GLU A 71 12.90 11.46 -0.45
C GLU A 71 13.03 10.46 0.70
N THR A 72 11.95 9.76 0.99
CA THR A 72 11.88 8.88 2.17
C THR A 72 11.95 7.39 1.81
N ASN A 73 11.77 7.03 0.53
CA ASN A 73 11.65 5.64 0.04
C ASN A 73 10.51 4.86 0.70
N HIS A 74 9.49 5.57 1.20
CA HIS A 74 8.29 4.98 1.76
C HIS A 74 7.10 5.14 0.80
N ALA A 75 6.12 4.26 0.92
CA ALA A 75 4.93 4.33 0.09
C ALA A 75 3.94 5.38 0.61
N SER A 76 3.52 6.28 -0.27
CA SER A 76 2.34 7.12 -0.09
C SER A 76 1.09 6.32 -0.41
N LEU A 77 0.07 6.38 0.42
CA LEU A 77 -1.17 5.65 0.22
C LEU A 77 -2.39 6.46 0.66
N ARG A 78 -3.57 6.02 0.20
CA ARG A 78 -4.83 6.62 0.60
C ARG A 78 -5.35 5.94 1.86
N PRO A 79 -5.54 6.66 2.99
CA PRO A 79 -6.02 6.05 4.22
C PRO A 79 -7.51 5.70 4.13
N LEU A 80 -7.87 4.62 4.80
CA LEU A 80 -9.24 4.11 4.90
C LEU A 80 -9.58 3.85 6.36
N ILE A 81 -10.83 4.07 6.75
CA ILE A 81 -11.36 3.61 8.03
C ILE A 81 -12.41 2.54 7.74
N GLY A 82 -12.21 1.35 8.30
CA GLY A 82 -13.13 0.23 8.22
C GLY A 82 -13.85 -0.01 9.53
N ARG A 83 -15.16 -0.30 9.46
CA ARG A 83 -15.94 -0.83 10.57
C ARG A 83 -15.97 -2.35 10.49
N ALA A 84 -15.49 -3.04 11.53
CA ALA A 84 -15.53 -4.49 11.59
C ALA A 84 -16.98 -5.01 11.63
N ARG A 85 -17.22 -6.08 10.90
CA ARG A 85 -18.46 -6.86 10.92
C ARG A 85 -18.29 -8.12 11.75
N ARG A 86 -19.42 -8.75 12.10
CA ARG A 86 -19.42 -10.01 12.87
C ARG A 86 -18.87 -11.21 12.08
N ASP A 87 -18.90 -11.15 10.76
CA ASP A 87 -18.39 -12.16 9.83
C ASP A 87 -16.88 -12.03 9.54
N GLY A 88 -16.17 -11.10 10.26
CA GLY A 88 -14.74 -10.86 10.08
C GLY A 88 -14.39 -9.94 8.89
N THR A 89 -15.37 -9.47 8.15
CA THR A 89 -15.17 -8.49 7.08
C THR A 89 -15.23 -7.04 7.58
N PHE A 90 -14.96 -6.08 6.69
CA PHE A 90 -14.99 -4.65 7.01
C PHE A 90 -15.83 -3.87 6.01
N ASP A 91 -16.68 -2.99 6.55
CA ASP A 91 -17.29 -1.90 5.78
C ASP A 91 -16.37 -0.70 5.76
N ILE A 92 -16.00 -0.22 4.58
CA ILE A 92 -15.27 1.05 4.48
C ILE A 92 -16.25 2.19 4.76
N VAL A 93 -16.13 2.81 5.95
CA VAL A 93 -16.99 3.90 6.39
C VAL A 93 -16.42 5.27 6.09
N TRP A 94 -15.13 5.35 5.87
CA TRP A 94 -14.46 6.59 5.47
C TRP A 94 -13.28 6.30 4.54
N ARG A 95 -13.06 7.20 3.61
CA ARG A 95 -11.98 7.12 2.64
C ARG A 95 -11.34 8.51 2.52
N GLY A 96 -10.04 8.60 2.74
CA GLY A 96 -9.29 9.83 2.57
C GLY A 96 -9.49 10.44 1.17
N ALA A 97 -9.70 11.74 1.09
CA ALA A 97 -9.85 12.44 -0.18
C ALA A 97 -8.56 12.39 -1.00
N ASN A 98 -7.42 12.50 -0.31
CA ASN A 98 -6.09 12.56 -0.91
C ASN A 98 -5.21 11.37 -0.46
N VAL A 99 -4.17 11.10 -1.24
CA VAL A 99 -3.04 10.29 -0.83
C VAL A 99 -2.26 11.04 0.25
N ILE A 100 -1.81 10.33 1.29
CA ILE A 100 -0.97 10.90 2.34
C ILE A 100 0.49 10.57 2.01
N ARG A 101 1.32 11.60 2.01
CA ARG A 101 2.77 11.46 1.90
C ARG A 101 3.30 10.83 3.19
N PRO A 102 4.26 9.91 3.11
CA PRO A 102 4.85 9.30 4.29
C PRO A 102 5.64 10.32 5.12
N ASP A 103 5.52 10.22 6.44
CA ASP A 103 6.34 10.95 7.41
C ASP A 103 6.91 9.94 8.42
N PRO A 104 7.91 9.12 8.02
CA PRO A 104 8.42 8.02 8.81
C PRO A 104 9.04 8.45 10.13
N TYR A 105 9.45 9.73 10.23
CA TYR A 105 10.08 10.29 11.42
C TYR A 105 9.17 11.28 12.18
N LEU A 106 7.91 11.41 11.77
CA LEU A 106 6.93 12.32 12.36
C LEU A 106 7.42 13.78 12.44
N VAL A 107 8.17 14.22 11.43
CA VAL A 107 8.75 15.58 11.37
C VAL A 107 7.66 16.65 11.22
N GLY A 108 6.61 16.31 10.45
CA GLY A 108 5.44 17.20 10.25
C GLY A 108 4.35 17.04 11.30
N TYR A 109 4.56 16.19 12.33
CA TYR A 109 3.54 15.90 13.32
C TYR A 109 3.48 16.98 14.39
N ASP A 110 2.39 17.72 14.42
CA ASP A 110 2.10 18.69 15.47
C ASP A 110 1.32 18.03 16.62
N ARG A 111 1.99 17.85 17.76
CA ARG A 111 1.40 17.28 18.97
C ARG A 111 0.27 18.11 19.55
N SER A 112 0.24 19.43 19.30
CA SER A 112 -0.80 20.31 19.80
C SER A 112 -2.20 19.93 19.30
N ILE A 113 -2.30 19.26 18.16
CA ILE A 113 -3.57 18.77 17.60
C ILE A 113 -4.23 17.73 18.50
N LEU A 114 -3.44 16.88 19.17
CA LEU A 114 -3.98 15.86 20.09
C LEU A 114 -4.41 16.42 21.44
N GLU A 115 -3.76 17.48 21.91
CA GLU A 115 -4.10 18.11 23.19
C GLU A 115 -5.47 18.79 23.13
N HIS A 116 -5.91 19.20 21.94
CA HIS A 116 -7.23 19.81 21.71
C HIS A 116 -8.33 18.77 21.42
N ALA A 117 -7.99 17.53 21.10
CA ALA A 117 -8.94 16.45 20.80
C ALA A 117 -9.34 15.62 22.04
N ALA A 118 -8.73 15.90 23.19
CA ALA A 118 -8.94 15.16 24.46
C ALA A 118 -9.92 15.85 25.41
N VAL A 119 -10.82 16.72 24.91
CA VAL A 119 -11.88 17.39 25.69
C VAL A 119 -13.24 16.81 25.35
#